data_078feaa6c95ba55681633ea8fe239126
#
_entry.id   078feaa6c95ba55681633ea8fe239126
#
_cell.length_a   1.000
_cell.length_b   1.000
_cell.length_c   1.000
_cell.angle_alpha   90.00
_cell.angle_beta   90.00
_cell.angle_gamma   90.00
#
_symmetry.space_group_name_H-M   'P 1'
#
loop_
_entity.id
_entity.type
_entity.pdbx_description
1 polymer ?
#
loop_
_entity_poly.entity_id
_entity_poly.type
_entity_poly.pdbx_seq_one_letter_code
_entity_poly.pdbx_strand_id
1 'polypeptide(L)'
;LCRMLDDWDITHVRGDLPPAVWDFLKKKGFFAMIIPKKYGGLEFSAYAHSCVLVKLASRSTTASSTVAVPNSLGPAELLNPYGTEAQKDYFLPRLARGEEVPCFALTGPRVGSDAAALPDTGVVCRGMWQGKEIIGLKLNFSKRYITLAPIATVVGLAFRMLDPERLLGGETDLGITCALVPRDTPGIPIGRRHFPLNIPFQSGPLQGHDVFVPLVALIGGVKMAGQGWRMLVE
;
A
#
# COMPACT_ATOMS: atom_id res chain seq x y z
N LEU A 1 -2.66 -24.28 5.31
CA LEU A 1 -1.53 -23.44 4.96
C LEU A 1 -0.21 -23.95 5.58
N CYS A 2 -0.08 -24.02 6.92
CA CYS A 2 1.19 -24.41 7.57
C CYS A 2 1.83 -25.72 7.06
N ARG A 3 1.02 -26.69 6.62
CA ARG A 3 1.52 -27.93 6.03
C ARG A 3 2.05 -27.77 4.60
N MET A 4 1.76 -26.65 3.94
CA MET A 4 2.23 -26.32 2.58
C MET A 4 3.54 -25.53 2.61
N LEU A 5 4.00 -25.09 3.79
CA LEU A 5 5.16 -24.23 3.96
C LEU A 5 6.39 -25.09 4.27
N ASP A 6 7.25 -25.26 3.29
CA ASP A 6 8.63 -25.71 3.45
C ASP A 6 9.52 -24.48 3.47
N ASP A 7 9.93 -24.04 4.66
CA ASP A 7 10.68 -22.79 4.83
C ASP A 7 12.08 -22.87 4.23
N TRP A 8 12.67 -24.08 4.15
CA TRP A 8 13.95 -24.27 3.47
C TRP A 8 13.81 -24.05 1.95
N ASP A 9 12.80 -24.67 1.31
CA ASP A 9 12.52 -24.48 -0.12
C ASP A 9 12.20 -23.02 -0.42
N ILE A 10 11.38 -22.37 0.41
CA ILE A 10 10.99 -20.97 0.28
C ILE A 10 12.23 -20.06 0.34
N THR A 11 13.12 -20.29 1.32
CA THR A 11 14.23 -19.39 1.61
C THR A 11 15.45 -19.63 0.73
N HIS A 12 15.82 -20.90 0.49
CA HIS A 12 17.08 -21.25 -0.12
C HIS A 12 16.98 -21.72 -1.57
N VAL A 13 15.80 -22.12 -2.03
CA VAL A 13 15.60 -22.64 -3.39
C VAL A 13 14.82 -21.64 -4.23
N ARG A 14 13.63 -21.24 -3.77
CA ARG A 14 12.72 -20.38 -4.56
C ARG A 14 12.99 -18.90 -4.40
N GLY A 15 13.35 -18.46 -3.21
CA GLY A 15 13.37 -17.05 -2.87
C GLY A 15 11.98 -16.39 -2.90
N ASP A 16 10.91 -17.17 -2.75
CA ASP A 16 9.51 -16.74 -2.71
C ASP A 16 8.59 -17.86 -2.20
N LEU A 17 7.33 -17.53 -1.91
CA LEU A 17 6.30 -18.51 -1.64
C LEU A 17 5.96 -19.32 -2.91
N PRO A 18 5.70 -20.63 -2.80
CA PRO A 18 5.21 -21.42 -3.92
C PRO A 18 3.90 -20.89 -4.50
N PRO A 19 3.65 -21.02 -5.82
CA PRO A 19 2.39 -20.55 -6.44
C PRO A 19 1.14 -21.10 -5.76
N ALA A 20 1.15 -22.38 -5.36
CA ALA A 20 0.04 -23.00 -4.64
C ALA A 20 -0.24 -22.34 -3.28
N VAL A 21 0.78 -21.79 -2.62
CA VAL A 21 0.63 -21.02 -1.37
C VAL A 21 0.01 -19.66 -1.65
N TRP A 22 0.47 -18.95 -2.68
CA TRP A 22 -0.15 -17.71 -3.12
C TRP A 22 -1.63 -17.87 -3.44
N ASP A 23 -1.99 -18.90 -4.21
CA ASP A 23 -3.39 -19.23 -4.53
C ASP A 23 -4.21 -19.55 -3.30
N PHE A 24 -3.64 -20.30 -2.35
CA PHE A 24 -4.31 -20.61 -1.09
C PHE A 24 -4.56 -19.35 -0.25
N LEU A 25 -3.57 -18.47 -0.13
CA LEU A 25 -3.70 -17.21 0.61
C LEU A 25 -4.86 -16.36 0.06
N LYS A 26 -4.92 -16.21 -1.27
CA LYS A 26 -6.00 -15.48 -1.95
C LYS A 26 -7.36 -16.14 -1.73
N LYS A 27 -7.49 -17.43 -2.07
CA LYS A 27 -8.76 -18.19 -2.00
C LYS A 27 -9.33 -18.33 -0.60
N LYS A 28 -8.47 -18.32 0.44
CA LYS A 28 -8.88 -18.51 1.85
C LYS A 28 -8.99 -17.22 2.62
N GLY A 29 -8.90 -16.07 1.97
CA GLY A 29 -9.13 -14.76 2.57
C GLY A 29 -8.02 -14.29 3.50
N PHE A 30 -6.78 -14.76 3.32
CA PHE A 30 -5.66 -14.28 4.14
C PHE A 30 -5.31 -12.81 3.90
N PHE A 31 -5.76 -12.23 2.80
CA PHE A 31 -5.65 -10.79 2.52
C PHE A 31 -6.88 -9.98 2.93
N ALA A 32 -7.90 -10.66 3.47
CA ALA A 32 -9.21 -10.10 3.77
C ALA A 32 -9.51 -10.03 5.27
N MET A 33 -8.54 -10.30 6.15
CA MET A 33 -8.82 -10.52 7.56
C MET A 33 -9.45 -9.30 8.24
N ILE A 34 -8.97 -8.09 7.97
CA ILE A 34 -9.47 -6.86 8.58
C ILE A 34 -10.61 -6.21 7.78
N ILE A 35 -10.83 -6.64 6.55
CA ILE A 35 -11.86 -6.07 5.68
C ILE A 35 -13.24 -6.46 6.21
N PRO A 36 -14.20 -5.50 6.28
CA PRO A 36 -15.55 -5.79 6.73
C PRO A 36 -16.27 -6.85 5.89
N LYS A 37 -17.15 -7.64 6.53
CA LYS A 37 -17.93 -8.69 5.88
C LYS A 37 -18.76 -8.18 4.71
N LYS A 38 -19.29 -6.95 4.79
CA LYS A 38 -20.07 -6.34 3.71
C LYS A 38 -19.29 -6.21 2.41
N TYR A 39 -17.94 -6.21 2.47
CA TYR A 39 -17.05 -6.17 1.31
C TYR A 39 -16.40 -7.54 1.01
N GLY A 40 -16.89 -8.61 1.65
CA GLY A 40 -16.37 -9.97 1.45
C GLY A 40 -15.16 -10.31 2.32
N GLY A 41 -14.85 -9.51 3.32
CA GLY A 41 -13.78 -9.75 4.28
C GLY A 41 -14.19 -10.63 5.46
N LEU A 42 -13.25 -10.90 6.37
CA LEU A 42 -13.44 -11.73 7.55
C LEU A 42 -13.79 -10.92 8.81
N GLU A 43 -13.53 -9.62 8.80
CA GLU A 43 -13.80 -8.68 9.90
C GLU A 43 -13.18 -9.12 11.23
N PHE A 44 -11.94 -9.60 11.15
CA PHE A 44 -11.18 -10.00 12.32
C PHE A 44 -10.76 -8.79 13.15
N SER A 45 -10.77 -8.96 14.47
CA SER A 45 -10.11 -8.01 15.35
C SER A 45 -8.58 -8.05 15.17
N ALA A 46 -7.89 -6.99 15.61
CA ALA A 46 -6.43 -6.94 15.64
C ALA A 46 -5.82 -8.13 16.40
N TYR A 47 -6.47 -8.56 17.49
CA TYR A 47 -6.05 -9.74 18.26
C TYR A 47 -6.14 -11.04 17.44
N ALA A 48 -7.28 -11.28 16.77
CA ALA A 48 -7.44 -12.46 15.92
C ALA A 48 -6.44 -12.49 14.76
N HIS A 49 -6.22 -11.35 14.09
CA HIS A 49 -5.18 -11.19 13.08
C HIS A 49 -3.79 -11.51 13.64
N SER A 50 -3.44 -10.96 14.81
CA SER A 50 -2.16 -11.21 15.48
C SER A 50 -1.95 -12.71 15.77
N CYS A 51 -2.97 -13.42 16.26
CA CYS A 51 -2.91 -14.87 16.49
C CYS A 51 -2.60 -15.65 15.19
N VAL A 52 -3.18 -15.25 14.06
CA VAL A 52 -2.87 -15.86 12.76
C VAL A 52 -1.42 -15.62 12.39
N LEU A 53 -0.91 -14.38 12.54
CA LEU A 53 0.48 -14.05 12.23
C LEU A 53 1.46 -14.83 13.10
N VAL A 54 1.22 -14.95 14.40
CA VAL A 54 2.05 -15.76 15.32
C VAL A 54 2.11 -17.22 14.84
N LYS A 55 0.97 -17.78 14.43
CA LYS A 55 0.91 -19.15 13.90
C LYS A 55 1.67 -19.30 12.60
N LEU A 56 1.58 -18.35 11.69
CA LEU A 56 2.35 -18.37 10.44
C LEU A 56 3.85 -18.18 10.68
N ALA A 57 4.23 -17.23 11.53
CA ALA A 57 5.64 -16.94 11.86
C ALA A 57 6.34 -18.15 12.51
N SER A 58 5.61 -18.96 13.29
CA SER A 58 6.16 -20.20 13.85
C SER A 58 6.52 -21.25 12.78
N ARG A 59 6.12 -21.04 11.53
CA ARG A 59 6.40 -21.96 10.42
C ARG A 59 7.19 -21.32 9.28
N SER A 60 6.89 -20.07 8.91
CA SER A 60 7.58 -19.31 7.87
C SER A 60 7.41 -17.82 8.10
N THR A 61 8.49 -17.12 8.31
CA THR A 61 8.52 -15.66 8.42
C THR A 61 8.13 -15.00 7.10
N THR A 62 8.50 -15.62 5.97
CA THR A 62 8.08 -15.14 4.64
C THR A 62 6.56 -15.13 4.48
N ALA A 63 5.89 -16.20 4.88
CA ALA A 63 4.43 -16.29 4.82
C ALA A 63 3.77 -15.30 5.80
N SER A 64 4.29 -15.16 7.02
CA SER A 64 3.78 -14.22 8.01
C SER A 64 3.91 -12.77 7.52
N SER A 65 5.08 -12.37 7.02
CA SER A 65 5.31 -11.00 6.49
C SER A 65 4.42 -10.69 5.28
N THR A 66 4.22 -11.70 4.41
CA THR A 66 3.33 -11.56 3.23
C THR A 66 1.88 -11.30 3.64
N VAL A 67 1.40 -11.97 4.68
CA VAL A 67 0.01 -11.83 5.17
C VAL A 67 -0.16 -10.59 6.05
N ALA A 68 0.88 -10.17 6.76
CA ALA A 68 0.80 -9.06 7.71
C ALA A 68 0.39 -7.74 7.04
N VAL A 69 1.04 -7.35 5.94
CA VAL A 69 0.89 -6.02 5.35
C VAL A 69 -0.49 -5.75 4.77
N PRO A 70 -1.14 -6.66 4.02
CA PRO A 70 -2.51 -6.42 3.58
C PRO A 70 -3.51 -6.20 4.71
N ASN A 71 -3.22 -6.71 5.90
CA ASN A 71 -4.08 -6.71 7.08
C ASN A 71 -3.57 -5.80 8.21
N SER A 72 -2.63 -4.91 7.95
CA SER A 72 -2.14 -3.94 8.92
C SER A 72 -1.99 -2.58 8.24
N LEU A 73 -0.79 -2.04 8.08
CA LEU A 73 -0.55 -0.79 7.38
C LEU A 73 -0.70 -0.99 5.84
N GLY A 74 -1.88 -1.41 5.40
CA GLY A 74 -2.22 -1.53 3.98
C GLY A 74 -3.34 -0.56 3.59
N PRO A 75 -3.58 -0.37 2.29
CA PRO A 75 -4.69 0.45 1.82
C PRO A 75 -6.05 0.13 2.43
N ALA A 76 -6.33 -1.13 2.76
CA ALA A 76 -7.60 -1.52 3.37
C ALA A 76 -7.81 -0.90 4.75
N GLU A 77 -6.75 -0.82 5.57
CA GLU A 77 -6.80 -0.19 6.89
C GLU A 77 -7.20 1.29 6.79
N LEU A 78 -6.60 2.02 5.85
CA LEU A 78 -6.91 3.43 5.68
C LEU A 78 -8.25 3.66 4.98
N LEU A 79 -8.60 2.81 4.02
CA LEU A 79 -9.86 2.94 3.29
C LEU A 79 -11.09 2.73 4.18
N ASN A 80 -11.00 1.80 5.11
CA ASN A 80 -12.14 1.44 5.95
C ASN A 80 -12.70 2.64 6.74
N PRO A 81 -11.90 3.40 7.53
CA PRO A 81 -12.36 4.61 8.21
C PRO A 81 -12.44 5.84 7.30
N TYR A 82 -11.51 6.03 6.37
CA TYR A 82 -11.29 7.32 5.71
C TYR A 82 -11.66 7.37 4.23
N GLY A 83 -11.75 6.22 3.55
CA GLY A 83 -12.09 6.16 2.13
C GLY A 83 -13.46 6.75 1.82
N THR A 84 -13.63 7.31 0.62
CA THR A 84 -14.97 7.60 0.11
C THR A 84 -15.73 6.29 -0.14
N GLU A 85 -17.05 6.32 -0.15
CA GLU A 85 -17.84 5.11 -0.43
C GLU A 85 -17.48 4.51 -1.80
N ALA A 86 -17.26 5.35 -2.82
CA ALA A 86 -16.81 4.89 -4.14
C ALA A 86 -15.44 4.18 -4.07
N GLN A 87 -14.50 4.67 -3.27
CA GLN A 87 -13.20 4.01 -3.07
C GLN A 87 -13.37 2.69 -2.31
N LYS A 88 -14.19 2.65 -1.26
CA LYS A 88 -14.46 1.43 -0.49
C LYS A 88 -15.12 0.36 -1.37
N ASP A 89 -16.17 0.72 -2.11
CA ASP A 89 -16.91 -0.20 -2.98
C ASP A 89 -16.04 -0.74 -4.13
N TYR A 90 -15.08 0.05 -4.60
CA TYR A 90 -14.16 -0.39 -5.64
C TYR A 90 -13.02 -1.26 -5.11
N PHE A 91 -12.30 -0.79 -4.10
CA PHE A 91 -11.05 -1.44 -3.66
C PHE A 91 -11.26 -2.58 -2.67
N LEU A 92 -12.12 -2.40 -1.64
CA LEU A 92 -12.22 -3.38 -0.55
C LEU A 92 -12.63 -4.77 -1.02
N PRO A 93 -13.63 -4.95 -1.93
CA PRO A 93 -13.95 -6.28 -2.45
C PRO A 93 -12.81 -6.90 -3.27
N ARG A 94 -12.05 -6.11 -4.03
CA ARG A 94 -10.93 -6.59 -4.84
C ARG A 94 -9.74 -7.01 -3.98
N LEU A 95 -9.43 -6.22 -2.94
CA LEU A 95 -8.45 -6.56 -1.93
C LEU A 95 -8.83 -7.84 -1.19
N ALA A 96 -10.11 -7.98 -0.80
CA ALA A 96 -10.60 -9.16 -0.10
C ALA A 96 -10.44 -10.45 -0.92
N ARG A 97 -10.65 -10.39 -2.24
CA ARG A 97 -10.46 -11.54 -3.14
C ARG A 97 -9.00 -11.74 -3.59
N GLY A 98 -8.09 -10.84 -3.20
CA GLY A 98 -6.69 -10.85 -3.65
C GLY A 98 -6.53 -10.59 -5.16
N GLU A 99 -7.51 -9.96 -5.79
CA GLU A 99 -7.43 -9.42 -7.15
C GLU A 99 -6.50 -8.22 -7.17
N GLU A 100 -6.59 -7.38 -6.13
CA GLU A 100 -5.62 -6.33 -5.85
C GLU A 100 -4.67 -6.79 -4.75
N VAL A 101 -3.38 -6.61 -4.98
CA VAL A 101 -2.32 -6.83 -3.99
C VAL A 101 -1.80 -5.46 -3.55
N PRO A 102 -2.01 -5.08 -2.28
CA PRO A 102 -1.62 -3.77 -1.83
C PRO A 102 -0.17 -3.73 -1.34
N CYS A 103 0.45 -2.56 -1.46
CA CYS A 103 1.59 -2.18 -0.61
C CYS A 103 1.36 -0.78 -0.05
N PHE A 104 2.13 -0.41 0.99
CA PHE A 104 2.08 0.95 1.54
C PHE A 104 3.48 1.57 1.57
N ALA A 105 3.66 2.63 0.79
CA ALA A 105 4.93 3.29 0.56
C ALA A 105 5.09 4.52 1.49
N LEU A 106 5.63 4.30 2.69
CA LEU A 106 5.93 5.33 3.69
C LEU A 106 7.44 5.58 3.80
N THR A 107 8.20 4.54 4.18
CA THR A 107 9.64 4.63 4.45
C THR A 107 10.44 5.02 3.21
N GLY A 108 11.37 5.96 3.36
CA GLY A 108 12.29 6.41 2.32
C GLY A 108 13.77 6.19 2.68
N PRO A 109 14.70 6.51 1.77
CA PRO A 109 16.14 6.33 2.02
C PRO A 109 16.69 7.14 3.20
N ARG A 110 16.08 8.28 3.51
CA ARG A 110 16.50 9.20 4.57
C ARG A 110 15.50 9.32 5.72
N VAL A 111 14.38 8.62 5.64
CA VAL A 111 13.31 8.67 6.65
C VAL A 111 12.85 7.27 6.98
N GLY A 112 13.02 6.89 8.23
CA GLY A 112 12.61 5.62 8.81
C GLY A 112 11.84 5.88 10.10
N SER A 113 12.53 5.98 11.22
CA SER A 113 11.91 6.23 12.54
C SER A 113 11.18 7.57 12.60
N ASP A 114 11.74 8.62 12.00
CA ASP A 114 11.04 9.90 11.82
C ASP A 114 10.29 9.90 10.49
N ALA A 115 9.22 9.13 10.42
CA ALA A 115 8.43 8.99 9.20
C ALA A 115 7.68 10.27 8.81
N ALA A 116 7.46 11.20 9.76
CA ALA A 116 6.84 12.48 9.49
C ALA A 116 7.73 13.45 8.70
N ALA A 117 9.06 13.23 8.72
CA ALA A 117 10.03 14.05 7.98
C ALA A 117 10.18 13.63 6.50
N LEU A 118 9.21 12.91 5.93
CA LEU A 118 9.26 12.44 4.55
C LEU A 118 9.45 13.60 3.55
N PRO A 119 10.44 13.48 2.64
CA PRO A 119 10.75 14.50 1.66
C PRO A 119 9.96 14.37 0.34
N ASP A 120 9.19 13.31 0.22
CA ASP A 120 8.41 13.01 -0.97
C ASP A 120 7.29 14.03 -1.13
N THR A 121 7.03 14.47 -2.35
CA THR A 121 6.06 15.54 -2.63
C THR A 121 5.00 15.13 -3.64
N GLY A 122 3.82 15.73 -3.48
CA GLY A 122 2.76 15.74 -4.48
C GLY A 122 2.31 17.18 -4.71
N VAL A 123 2.67 17.73 -5.87
CA VAL A 123 2.34 19.13 -6.23
C VAL A 123 1.05 19.16 -7.01
N VAL A 124 0.08 19.93 -6.52
CA VAL A 124 -1.17 20.18 -7.24
C VAL A 124 -0.87 20.96 -8.52
N CYS A 125 -1.31 20.47 -9.64
CA CYS A 125 -1.08 21.09 -10.95
C CYS A 125 -2.15 20.69 -11.96
N ARG A 126 -2.20 21.40 -13.09
CA ARG A 126 -2.96 20.98 -14.27
C ARG A 126 -2.16 19.94 -15.05
N GLY A 127 -2.84 18.95 -15.62
CA GLY A 127 -2.21 17.93 -16.44
C GLY A 127 -3.20 17.11 -17.23
N MET A 128 -2.70 16.34 -18.18
CA MET A 128 -3.53 15.50 -19.04
C MET A 128 -3.79 14.14 -18.37
N TRP A 129 -5.07 13.78 -18.27
CA TRP A 129 -5.52 12.48 -17.81
C TRP A 129 -6.63 11.96 -18.73
N GLN A 130 -6.39 10.80 -19.35
CA GLN A 130 -7.33 10.17 -20.30
C GLN A 130 -7.84 11.15 -21.38
N GLY A 131 -6.92 11.95 -21.95
CA GLY A 131 -7.21 12.90 -23.04
C GLY A 131 -7.90 14.20 -22.61
N LYS A 132 -8.06 14.44 -21.30
CA LYS A 132 -8.64 15.69 -20.78
C LYS A 132 -7.67 16.39 -19.85
N GLU A 133 -7.65 17.72 -19.89
CA GLU A 133 -6.93 18.50 -18.89
C GLU A 133 -7.73 18.52 -17.60
N ILE A 134 -7.08 18.13 -16.49
CA ILE A 134 -7.68 18.13 -15.16
C ILE A 134 -6.69 18.73 -14.14
N ILE A 135 -7.21 19.12 -12.97
CA ILE A 135 -6.38 19.35 -11.79
C ILE A 135 -6.06 17.97 -11.18
N GLY A 136 -4.79 17.72 -10.95
CA GLY A 136 -4.27 16.50 -10.37
C GLY A 136 -3.04 16.76 -9.53
N LEU A 137 -2.26 15.72 -9.32
CA LEU A 137 -1.02 15.75 -8.53
C LEU A 137 0.14 15.27 -9.37
N LYS A 138 1.24 16.00 -9.32
CA LYS A 138 2.54 15.56 -9.81
C LYS A 138 3.34 15.03 -8.63
N LEU A 139 3.54 13.72 -8.59
CA LEU A 139 4.18 13.00 -7.49
C LEU A 139 5.68 12.83 -7.77
N ASN A 140 6.50 13.13 -6.78
CA ASN A 140 7.94 12.85 -6.76
C ASN A 140 8.27 12.13 -5.45
N PHE A 141 8.73 10.88 -5.54
CA PHE A 141 8.98 10.06 -4.36
C PHE A 141 10.09 9.04 -4.57
N SER A 142 10.75 8.70 -3.45
CA SER A 142 11.73 7.61 -3.39
C SER A 142 11.52 6.83 -2.11
N LYS A 143 10.98 5.63 -2.24
CA LYS A 143 10.64 4.73 -1.15
C LYS A 143 11.51 3.48 -1.18
N ARG A 144 11.74 2.88 0.01
CA ARG A 144 12.55 1.66 0.14
C ARG A 144 11.97 0.72 1.20
N TYR A 145 12.34 -0.55 1.10
CA TYR A 145 11.87 -1.61 2.00
C TYR A 145 10.35 -1.75 2.02
N ILE A 146 9.71 -1.50 0.88
CA ILE A 146 8.25 -1.56 0.81
C ILE A 146 7.83 -3.01 0.58
N THR A 147 7.20 -3.58 1.60
CA THR A 147 6.68 -4.96 1.55
C THR A 147 5.57 -5.06 0.51
N LEU A 148 5.62 -6.11 -0.29
CA LEU A 148 4.78 -6.41 -1.44
C LEU A 148 4.97 -5.49 -2.66
N ALA A 149 5.78 -4.44 -2.61
CA ALA A 149 5.99 -3.54 -3.75
C ALA A 149 6.32 -4.24 -5.07
N PRO A 150 7.16 -5.29 -5.11
CA PRO A 150 7.48 -5.97 -6.38
C PRO A 150 6.29 -6.60 -7.10
N ILE A 151 5.24 -6.95 -6.37
CA ILE A 151 4.04 -7.64 -6.89
C ILE A 151 2.75 -6.86 -6.66
N ALA A 152 2.84 -5.66 -6.08
CA ALA A 152 1.68 -4.84 -5.81
C ALA A 152 0.96 -4.43 -7.09
N THR A 153 -0.35 -4.36 -7.05
CA THR A 153 -1.21 -3.80 -8.10
C THR A 153 -1.69 -2.40 -7.73
N VAL A 154 -1.77 -2.11 -6.43
CA VAL A 154 -2.12 -0.80 -5.89
C VAL A 154 -1.13 -0.38 -4.80
N VAL A 155 -0.67 0.85 -4.90
CA VAL A 155 0.27 1.48 -3.97
C VAL A 155 -0.46 2.50 -3.12
N GLY A 156 -0.56 2.27 -1.82
CA GLY A 156 -0.78 3.35 -0.86
C GLY A 156 0.50 4.16 -0.73
N LEU A 157 0.44 5.44 -0.96
CA LEU A 157 1.60 6.34 -0.95
C LEU A 157 1.37 7.50 -0.01
N ALA A 158 2.32 7.74 0.91
CA ALA A 158 2.38 8.92 1.75
C ALA A 158 3.39 9.93 1.19
N PHE A 159 2.99 11.19 1.11
CA PHE A 159 3.79 12.30 0.59
C PHE A 159 3.33 13.64 1.20
N ARG A 160 4.15 14.68 1.11
CA ARG A 160 3.76 16.04 1.47
C ARG A 160 3.05 16.69 0.29
N MET A 161 1.80 17.10 0.47
CA MET A 161 1.00 17.72 -0.57
C MET A 161 1.18 19.24 -0.56
N LEU A 162 1.52 19.77 -1.73
CA LEU A 162 1.76 21.21 -1.94
C LEU A 162 0.84 21.75 -3.03
N ASP A 163 0.27 22.94 -2.80
CA ASP A 163 -0.56 23.67 -3.77
C ASP A 163 -0.03 25.10 -3.96
N PRO A 164 1.14 25.27 -4.61
CA PRO A 164 1.77 26.59 -4.73
C PRO A 164 0.93 27.59 -5.54
N GLU A 165 0.12 27.13 -6.48
CA GLU A 165 -0.76 27.96 -7.30
C GLU A 165 -2.16 28.15 -6.69
N ARG A 166 -2.41 27.54 -5.52
CA ARG A 166 -3.72 27.59 -4.82
C ARG A 166 -4.89 27.15 -5.70
N LEU A 167 -4.67 26.13 -6.52
CA LEU A 167 -5.71 25.60 -7.41
C LEU A 167 -6.88 24.95 -6.65
N LEU A 168 -6.65 24.57 -5.40
CA LEU A 168 -7.68 24.05 -4.49
C LEU A 168 -8.25 25.14 -3.54
N GLY A 169 -7.72 26.37 -3.62
CA GLY A 169 -8.25 27.50 -2.88
C GLY A 169 -7.94 27.54 -1.38
N GLY A 170 -6.77 27.06 -0.96
CA GLY A 170 -6.39 26.98 0.46
C GLY A 170 -4.94 27.37 0.72
N GLU A 171 -4.36 26.71 1.71
CA GLU A 171 -2.94 26.83 2.05
C GLU A 171 -2.06 26.25 0.94
N THR A 172 -0.81 26.75 0.83
CA THR A 172 0.15 26.25 -0.16
C THR A 172 0.84 24.97 0.26
N ASP A 173 0.88 24.68 1.55
CA ASP A 173 1.39 23.43 2.13
C ASP A 173 0.27 22.77 2.92
N LEU A 174 -0.28 21.72 2.35
CA LEU A 174 -1.40 20.98 2.91
C LEU A 174 -0.95 19.93 3.93
N GLY A 175 0.34 19.57 3.94
CA GLY A 175 0.89 18.57 4.86
C GLY A 175 0.85 17.15 4.29
N ILE A 176 1.14 16.19 5.19
CA ILE A 176 1.19 14.76 4.81
C ILE A 176 -0.17 14.28 4.36
N THR A 177 -0.19 13.66 3.20
CA THR A 177 -1.40 13.20 2.51
C THR A 177 -1.17 11.77 1.99
N CYS A 178 -2.23 10.97 1.94
CA CYS A 178 -2.19 9.61 1.44
C CYS A 178 -3.01 9.45 0.16
N ALA A 179 -2.48 8.70 -0.80
CA ALA A 179 -3.15 8.38 -2.06
C ALA A 179 -3.06 6.90 -2.39
N LEU A 180 -4.00 6.42 -3.21
CA LEU A 180 -3.95 5.11 -3.86
C LEU A 180 -3.54 5.30 -5.31
N VAL A 181 -2.38 4.77 -5.66
CA VAL A 181 -1.81 4.89 -7.00
C VAL A 181 -1.78 3.50 -7.64
N PRO A 182 -2.43 3.29 -8.79
CA PRO A 182 -2.28 2.05 -9.56
C PRO A 182 -0.81 1.81 -9.88
N ARG A 183 -0.36 0.56 -9.72
CA ARG A 183 1.07 0.22 -9.87
C ARG A 183 1.57 0.38 -11.30
N ASP A 184 0.68 0.26 -12.28
CA ASP A 184 0.95 0.44 -13.71
C ASP A 184 0.93 1.91 -14.16
N THR A 185 0.75 2.86 -13.23
CA THR A 185 0.84 4.29 -13.53
C THR A 185 2.20 4.60 -14.16
N PRO A 186 2.25 5.27 -15.32
CA PRO A 186 3.50 5.62 -15.99
C PRO A 186 4.46 6.39 -15.06
N GLY A 187 5.74 6.07 -15.13
CA GLY A 187 6.78 6.72 -14.33
C GLY A 187 7.09 6.04 -12.98
N ILE A 188 6.50 4.86 -12.70
CA ILE A 188 6.80 4.08 -11.51
C ILE A 188 7.52 2.78 -11.90
N PRO A 189 8.87 2.75 -12.03
CA PRO A 189 9.62 1.53 -12.34
C PRO A 189 9.58 0.52 -11.20
N ILE A 190 9.74 -0.78 -11.54
CA ILE A 190 9.98 -1.84 -10.57
C ILE A 190 11.48 -1.86 -10.27
N GLY A 191 11.82 -1.67 -8.99
CA GLY A 191 13.19 -1.75 -8.54
C GLY A 191 13.63 -3.19 -8.18
N ARG A 192 14.93 -3.34 -7.87
CA ARG A 192 15.49 -4.62 -7.42
C ARG A 192 14.93 -4.99 -6.05
N ARG A 193 14.50 -6.24 -5.88
CA ARG A 193 14.02 -6.77 -4.59
C ARG A 193 15.07 -6.63 -3.48
N HIS A 194 14.59 -6.42 -2.27
CA HIS A 194 15.36 -6.50 -1.04
C HIS A 194 15.11 -7.85 -0.36
N PHE A 195 16.12 -8.34 0.38
CA PHE A 195 16.02 -9.54 1.20
C PHE A 195 16.42 -9.19 2.64
N PRO A 196 15.56 -8.49 3.40
CA PRO A 196 15.87 -8.10 4.77
C PRO A 196 16.12 -9.33 5.63
N LEU A 197 17.27 -9.38 6.32
CA LEU A 197 17.70 -10.55 7.10
C LEU A 197 17.70 -11.87 6.32
N ASN A 198 17.91 -11.80 5.01
CA ASN A 198 17.86 -12.94 4.08
C ASN A 198 16.48 -13.63 4.03
N ILE A 199 15.42 -12.96 4.42
CA ILE A 199 14.05 -13.47 4.35
C ILE A 199 13.45 -13.09 3.00
N PRO A 200 12.97 -14.05 2.20
CA PRO A 200 12.58 -13.81 0.81
C PRO A 200 11.09 -13.41 0.62
N PHE A 201 10.52 -12.64 1.55
CA PHE A 201 9.23 -12.01 1.25
C PHE A 201 9.38 -10.92 0.19
N GLN A 202 8.31 -10.63 -0.51
CA GLN A 202 8.32 -9.61 -1.56
C GLN A 202 8.53 -8.23 -0.93
N SER A 203 9.72 -7.67 -1.09
CA SER A 203 10.08 -6.32 -0.61
C SER A 203 10.95 -5.62 -1.64
N GLY A 204 10.76 -4.32 -1.80
CA GLY A 204 11.56 -3.57 -2.79
C GLY A 204 11.39 -2.07 -2.68
N PRO A 205 12.16 -1.31 -3.49
CA PRO A 205 12.00 0.12 -3.61
C PRO A 205 10.83 0.46 -4.53
N LEU A 206 10.29 1.65 -4.34
CA LEU A 206 9.36 2.31 -5.25
C LEU A 206 9.87 3.73 -5.50
N GLN A 207 9.96 4.12 -6.74
CA GLN A 207 10.34 5.46 -7.13
C GLN A 207 9.34 6.01 -8.13
N GLY A 208 9.14 7.31 -8.12
CA GLY A 208 8.35 8.02 -9.11
C GLY A 208 8.92 9.41 -9.32
N HIS A 209 9.01 9.81 -10.58
CA HIS A 209 9.42 11.14 -10.95
C HIS A 209 8.38 11.75 -11.89
N ASP A 210 7.83 12.90 -11.48
CA ASP A 210 6.78 13.61 -12.21
C ASP A 210 5.57 12.75 -12.57
N VAL A 211 5.21 11.80 -11.70
CA VAL A 211 4.08 10.89 -11.90
C VAL A 211 2.78 11.64 -11.71
N PHE A 212 2.00 11.80 -12.79
CA PHE A 212 0.71 12.49 -12.72
C PHE A 212 -0.41 11.54 -12.33
N VAL A 213 -1.19 11.94 -11.31
CA VAL A 213 -2.39 11.21 -10.86
C VAL A 213 -3.56 12.18 -10.64
N PRO A 214 -4.81 11.76 -10.86
CA PRO A 214 -5.99 12.58 -10.59
C PRO A 214 -6.23 12.73 -9.09
N LEU A 215 -6.89 13.80 -8.66
CA LEU A 215 -7.23 14.04 -7.25
C LEU A 215 -8.11 12.96 -6.62
N VAL A 216 -8.85 12.18 -7.41
CA VAL A 216 -9.63 11.04 -6.91
C VAL A 216 -8.76 9.92 -6.32
N ALA A 217 -7.45 9.92 -6.61
CA ALA A 217 -6.49 9.02 -5.99
C ALA A 217 -6.28 9.30 -4.50
N LEU A 218 -6.58 10.50 -4.01
CA LEU A 218 -6.47 10.85 -2.59
C LEU A 218 -7.43 10.01 -1.75
N ILE A 219 -6.92 9.34 -0.71
CA ILE A 219 -7.77 8.57 0.22
C ILE A 219 -8.72 9.55 0.92
N GLY A 220 -10.02 9.29 0.78
CA GLY A 220 -11.07 10.15 1.30
C GLY A 220 -11.33 11.44 0.49
N GLY A 221 -10.61 11.61 -0.65
CA GLY A 221 -10.75 12.77 -1.53
C GLY A 221 -10.04 14.02 -1.01
N VAL A 222 -10.23 15.14 -1.71
CA VAL A 222 -9.54 16.43 -1.44
C VAL A 222 -9.75 16.93 -0.01
N LYS A 223 -10.92 16.68 0.59
CA LYS A 223 -11.22 17.07 1.98
C LYS A 223 -10.30 16.43 3.02
N MET A 224 -9.63 15.34 2.66
CA MET A 224 -8.68 14.63 3.52
C MET A 224 -7.22 14.97 3.21
N ALA A 225 -6.97 15.94 2.34
CA ALA A 225 -5.63 16.47 2.11
C ALA A 225 -5.03 17.00 3.42
N GLY A 226 -3.77 16.68 3.70
CA GLY A 226 -3.09 17.05 4.95
C GLY A 226 -3.43 16.16 6.16
N GLN A 227 -4.39 15.25 6.07
CA GLN A 227 -4.78 14.37 7.18
C GLN A 227 -4.03 13.02 7.16
N GLY A 228 -3.07 12.85 6.26
CA GLY A 228 -2.38 11.58 6.09
C GLY A 228 -1.62 11.11 7.32
N TRP A 229 -1.01 12.02 8.08
CA TRP A 229 -0.32 11.62 9.32
C TRP A 229 -1.30 11.05 10.34
N ARG A 230 -2.43 11.70 10.52
CA ARG A 230 -3.51 11.20 11.38
C ARG A 230 -3.98 9.80 10.95
N MET A 231 -4.17 9.57 9.66
CA MET A 231 -4.56 8.26 9.12
C MET A 231 -3.56 7.15 9.42
N LEU A 232 -2.26 7.51 9.58
CA LEU A 232 -1.18 6.55 9.77
C LEU A 232 -0.93 6.18 11.24
N VAL A 233 -1.42 7.01 12.19
CA VAL A 233 -1.14 6.84 13.63
C VAL A 233 -2.38 6.51 14.48
N GLU A 234 -3.58 6.69 13.94
CA GLU A 234 -4.86 6.24 14.53
C GLU A 234 -5.16 4.79 14.16
#